data_45a3dcbc115f6aade0c1510151816959
#
_entry.id   45a3dcbc115f6aade0c1510151816959
#
_cell.length_a   1.000
_cell.length_b   1.000
_cell.length_c   1.000
_cell.angle_alpha   90.00
_cell.angle_beta   90.00
_cell.angle_gamma   90.00
#
_symmetry.space_group_name_H-M   'P 1'
#
loop_
_entity.id
_entity.type
_entity.pdbx_description
1 polymer ?
#
loop_
_entity_poly.entity_id
_entity_poly.type
_entity_poly.pdbx_seq_one_letter_code
_entity_poly.pdbx_strand_id
1 'polypeptide(L)'
;MKYPSDVELCEVGPRDGFQFESKIIPTEVKVEWIQRLVKSGLPRIQIASFVHPIRVPQMADAEAVIQQLGSAPSTIFSGLALNVKGVERAADAGLSAVDLSIATNEKHGTDNAGMSVDQGVLQAEQMIALATARGMNVQLNVQTVWGYKVPGDTPLTRVLDLAKRFSNVGLESFSLADSTGMANPLSIQRVVEAVKTVTDVPLVLHLHDTRGLGIANIVAALESGVNRFDTSLGGLGGCPFIPGATGNVATEDVVYLLDSLGIRTGIKNENVAGVSRDVSDFLGRNLSGKMYSLV
;
A
#
# COMPACT_ATOMS: atom_id res chain seq x y z
N MET A 1 -19.59 19.71 -0.45
CA MET A 1 -18.91 18.54 0.16
C MET A 1 -17.74 19.07 0.97
N LYS A 2 -17.46 18.51 2.14
CA LYS A 2 -16.35 18.97 2.98
C LYS A 2 -15.25 17.91 2.90
N TYR A 3 -14.32 18.08 1.99
CA TYR A 3 -13.12 17.23 1.93
C TYR A 3 -12.20 17.49 3.13
N PRO A 4 -11.34 16.53 3.51
CA PRO A 4 -10.25 16.78 4.44
C PRO A 4 -9.37 17.93 3.95
N SER A 5 -8.81 18.73 4.84
CA SER A 5 -7.86 19.80 4.48
C SER A 5 -6.48 19.25 4.11
N ASP A 6 -6.15 18.08 4.65
CA ASP A 6 -4.85 17.45 4.51
C ASP A 6 -5.03 15.96 4.23
N VAL A 7 -4.22 15.42 3.34
CA VAL A 7 -4.17 14.01 2.98
C VAL A 7 -2.75 13.50 3.07
N GLU A 8 -2.59 12.34 3.69
CA GLU A 8 -1.33 11.60 3.80
C GLU A 8 -1.27 10.52 2.73
N LEU A 9 -0.19 10.52 1.94
CA LEU A 9 0.09 9.48 0.96
C LEU A 9 1.25 8.61 1.44
N CYS A 10 1.06 7.29 1.39
CA CYS A 10 2.13 6.31 1.52
C CYS A 10 2.56 5.86 0.13
N GLU A 11 3.82 6.07 -0.20
CA GLU A 11 4.41 5.60 -1.45
C GLU A 11 4.78 4.12 -1.34
N VAL A 12 4.08 3.26 -2.08
CA VAL A 12 4.34 1.81 -2.05
C VAL A 12 5.10 1.29 -3.27
N GLY A 13 5.41 2.14 -4.24
CA GLY A 13 6.10 1.77 -5.48
C GLY A 13 7.43 1.05 -5.27
N PRO A 14 8.30 1.50 -4.34
CA PRO A 14 9.57 0.82 -4.07
C PRO A 14 9.40 -0.64 -3.59
N ARG A 15 8.27 -0.98 -2.99
CA ARG A 15 7.96 -2.36 -2.60
C ARG A 15 6.96 -2.99 -3.58
N ASP A 16 5.73 -2.48 -3.62
CA ASP A 16 4.63 -3.10 -4.37
C ASP A 16 4.83 -2.99 -5.87
N GLY A 17 5.36 -1.85 -6.33
CA GLY A 17 5.73 -1.65 -7.71
C GLY A 17 6.87 -2.57 -8.14
N PHE A 18 8.01 -2.42 -7.50
CA PHE A 18 9.25 -3.08 -7.92
C PHE A 18 9.20 -4.62 -7.81
N GLN A 19 8.42 -5.16 -6.87
CA GLN A 19 8.34 -6.61 -6.69
C GLN A 19 7.71 -7.34 -7.88
N PHE A 20 6.91 -6.67 -8.71
CA PHE A 20 6.27 -7.26 -9.89
C PHE A 20 7.08 -7.08 -11.18
N GLU A 21 8.17 -6.32 -11.14
CA GLU A 21 8.99 -6.10 -12.32
C GLU A 21 9.84 -7.34 -12.64
N SER A 22 9.93 -7.69 -13.92
CA SER A 22 10.76 -8.79 -14.37
C SER A 22 12.26 -8.48 -14.27
N LYS A 23 12.62 -7.20 -14.42
CA LYS A 23 13.98 -6.70 -14.33
C LYS A 23 14.32 -6.39 -12.88
N ILE A 24 15.38 -7.02 -12.35
CA ILE A 24 15.85 -6.72 -11.00
C ILE A 24 16.51 -5.34 -11.00
N ILE A 25 16.04 -4.49 -10.08
CA ILE A 25 16.58 -3.14 -9.88
C ILE A 25 17.75 -3.27 -8.89
N PRO A 26 18.97 -2.79 -9.24
CA PRO A 26 20.11 -2.82 -8.33
C PRO A 26 19.84 -2.06 -7.03
N THR A 27 20.42 -2.52 -5.93
CA THR A 27 20.24 -1.94 -4.58
C THR A 27 20.55 -0.43 -4.57
N GLU A 28 21.65 -0.02 -5.19
CA GLU A 28 22.10 1.37 -5.25
C GLU A 28 21.07 2.26 -5.96
N VAL A 29 20.44 1.74 -7.01
CA VAL A 29 19.40 2.46 -7.79
C VAL A 29 18.12 2.60 -6.97
N LYS A 30 17.70 1.54 -6.25
CA LYS A 30 16.57 1.62 -5.32
C LYS A 30 16.81 2.68 -4.25
N VAL A 31 18.00 2.67 -3.64
CA VAL A 31 18.39 3.62 -2.58
C VAL A 31 18.36 5.05 -3.12
N GLU A 32 18.95 5.31 -4.29
CA GLU A 32 18.91 6.63 -4.93
C GLU A 32 17.48 7.13 -5.14
N TRP A 33 16.62 6.29 -5.72
CA TRP A 33 15.23 6.68 -5.99
C TRP A 33 14.44 6.92 -4.71
N ILE A 34 14.60 6.06 -3.68
CA ILE A 34 13.93 6.25 -2.39
C ILE A 34 14.41 7.56 -1.73
N GLN A 35 15.70 7.89 -1.78
CA GLN A 35 16.21 9.15 -1.24
C GLN A 35 15.60 10.37 -1.95
N ARG A 36 15.36 10.28 -3.26
CA ARG A 36 14.68 11.34 -4.01
C ARG A 36 13.20 11.43 -3.66
N LEU A 37 12.53 10.30 -3.43
CA LEU A 37 11.16 10.26 -2.93
C LEU A 37 11.06 10.85 -1.51
N VAL A 38 12.02 10.63 -0.62
CA VAL A 38 12.10 11.33 0.69
C VAL A 38 12.17 12.85 0.49
N LYS A 39 13.01 13.33 -0.44
CA LYS A 39 13.15 14.77 -0.76
C LYS A 39 11.90 15.38 -1.40
N SER A 40 10.98 14.57 -1.92
CA SER A 40 9.69 15.04 -2.43
C SER A 40 8.71 15.45 -1.33
N GLY A 41 8.98 15.08 -0.07
CA GLY A 41 8.10 15.36 1.08
C GLY A 41 7.11 14.25 1.40
N LEU A 42 7.28 13.05 0.85
CA LEU A 42 6.45 11.89 1.18
C LEU A 42 6.60 11.53 2.66
N PRO A 43 5.49 11.49 3.44
CA PRO A 43 5.55 11.25 4.89
C PRO A 43 5.80 9.77 5.23
N ARG A 44 5.44 8.84 4.33
CA ARG A 44 5.64 7.40 4.49
C ARG A 44 6.02 6.75 3.17
N ILE A 45 6.99 5.84 3.22
CA ILE A 45 7.41 5.05 2.05
C ILE A 45 7.56 3.59 2.49
N GLN A 46 6.89 2.69 1.78
CA GLN A 46 7.05 1.25 1.94
C GLN A 46 8.23 0.80 1.06
N ILE A 47 9.38 0.55 1.69
CA ILE A 47 10.67 0.45 0.99
C ILE A 47 11.09 -0.97 0.65
N ALA A 48 10.51 -1.98 1.31
CA ALA A 48 10.94 -3.36 1.16
C ALA A 48 9.85 -4.37 1.54
N SER A 49 10.11 -5.65 1.25
CA SER A 49 9.29 -6.77 1.71
C SER A 49 10.18 -7.87 2.28
N PHE A 50 9.81 -8.37 3.46
CA PHE A 50 10.52 -9.46 4.16
C PHE A 50 9.92 -10.84 3.83
N VAL A 51 9.64 -11.04 2.54
CA VAL A 51 9.21 -12.33 2.00
C VAL A 51 10.41 -13.23 1.69
N HIS A 52 10.13 -14.47 1.26
CA HIS A 52 11.19 -15.41 0.92
C HIS A 52 11.94 -14.95 -0.35
N PRO A 53 13.27 -14.74 -0.30
CA PRO A 53 14.04 -14.12 -1.38
C PRO A 53 14.03 -14.92 -2.70
N ILE A 54 13.83 -16.23 -2.64
CA ILE A 54 13.70 -17.05 -3.86
C ILE A 54 12.33 -16.84 -4.53
N ARG A 55 11.29 -16.54 -3.76
CA ARG A 55 9.94 -16.31 -4.31
C ARG A 55 9.77 -14.91 -4.89
N VAL A 56 10.45 -13.94 -4.29
CA VAL A 56 10.44 -12.53 -4.74
C VAL A 56 11.90 -12.03 -4.77
N PRO A 57 12.67 -12.39 -5.79
CA PRO A 57 14.09 -12.02 -5.88
C PRO A 57 14.29 -10.50 -5.97
N GLN A 58 13.31 -9.75 -6.43
CA GLN A 58 13.32 -8.28 -6.46
C GLN A 58 13.45 -7.64 -5.06
N MET A 59 13.06 -8.39 -4.00
CA MET A 59 13.11 -7.93 -2.60
C MET A 59 14.18 -8.67 -1.78
N ALA A 60 15.07 -9.42 -2.43
CA ALA A 60 16.10 -10.18 -1.74
C ALA A 60 17.14 -9.32 -1.00
N ASP A 61 17.24 -8.06 -1.36
CA ASP A 61 18.18 -7.06 -0.83
C ASP A 61 17.56 -6.12 0.22
N ALA A 62 16.42 -6.47 0.81
CA ALA A 62 15.66 -5.63 1.72
C ALA A 62 16.52 -5.02 2.85
N GLU A 63 17.32 -5.83 3.55
CA GLU A 63 18.18 -5.38 4.64
C GLU A 63 19.30 -4.45 4.14
N ALA A 64 19.85 -4.70 2.96
CA ALA A 64 20.90 -3.86 2.36
C ALA A 64 20.34 -2.49 1.96
N VAL A 65 19.12 -2.42 1.41
CA VAL A 65 18.42 -1.17 1.10
C VAL A 65 18.23 -0.34 2.37
N ILE A 66 17.73 -0.95 3.45
CA ILE A 66 17.49 -0.25 4.73
C ILE A 66 18.80 0.26 5.30
N GLN A 67 19.85 -0.56 5.33
CA GLN A 67 21.17 -0.18 5.85
C GLN A 67 21.75 1.02 5.10
N GLN A 68 21.64 1.05 3.75
CA GLN A 68 22.19 2.14 2.94
C GLN A 68 21.34 3.42 3.01
N LEU A 69 20.03 3.31 3.22
CA LEU A 69 19.15 4.48 3.38
C LEU A 69 19.43 5.22 4.68
N GLY A 70 19.72 4.50 5.76
CA GLY A 70 19.85 5.10 7.08
C GLY A 70 18.53 5.70 7.59
N SER A 71 18.61 6.74 8.42
CA SER A 71 17.43 7.41 8.98
C SER A 71 16.94 8.56 8.09
N ALA A 72 15.63 8.71 8.00
CA ALA A 72 14.96 9.85 7.36
C ALA A 72 13.97 10.48 8.36
N PRO A 73 14.37 11.50 9.13
CA PRO A 73 13.56 12.01 10.24
C PRO A 73 12.16 12.53 9.86
N SER A 74 11.97 12.92 8.61
CA SER A 74 10.70 13.43 8.08
C SER A 74 9.85 12.38 7.37
N THR A 75 10.34 11.15 7.23
CA THR A 75 9.67 10.08 6.47
C THR A 75 9.72 8.77 7.23
N ILE A 76 8.57 8.14 7.42
CA ILE A 76 8.48 6.81 8.02
C ILE A 76 8.80 5.78 6.94
N PHE A 77 9.84 4.97 7.17
CA PHE A 77 10.08 3.79 6.36
C PHE A 77 9.36 2.59 6.94
N SER A 78 8.59 1.90 6.11
CA SER A 78 7.94 0.64 6.47
C SER A 78 8.33 -0.49 5.52
N GLY A 79 8.04 -1.72 5.92
CA GLY A 79 8.25 -2.90 5.11
C GLY A 79 7.11 -3.90 5.26
N LEU A 80 6.80 -4.62 4.18
CA LEU A 80 5.78 -5.67 4.20
C LEU A 80 6.31 -6.94 4.86
N ALA A 81 5.56 -7.50 5.80
CA ALA A 81 5.79 -8.82 6.36
C ALA A 81 4.52 -9.68 6.26
N LEU A 82 4.69 -10.95 5.89
CA LEU A 82 3.59 -11.90 5.72
C LEU A 82 3.62 -13.05 6.74
N ASN A 83 4.58 -13.05 7.66
CA ASN A 83 4.71 -14.02 8.75
C ASN A 83 5.58 -13.46 9.88
N VAL A 84 5.60 -14.16 11.01
CA VAL A 84 6.36 -13.78 12.21
C VAL A 84 7.86 -13.56 11.90
N LYS A 85 8.47 -14.46 11.12
CA LYS A 85 9.88 -14.33 10.73
C LYS A 85 10.16 -13.06 9.91
N GLY A 86 9.20 -12.65 9.08
CA GLY A 86 9.28 -11.38 8.33
C GLY A 86 9.27 -10.16 9.26
N VAL A 87 8.44 -10.20 10.31
CA VAL A 87 8.41 -9.15 11.34
C VAL A 87 9.72 -9.09 12.12
N GLU A 88 10.28 -10.25 12.52
CA GLU A 88 11.60 -10.31 13.17
C GLU A 88 12.67 -9.65 12.29
N ARG A 89 12.76 -10.04 11.03
CA ARG A 89 13.72 -9.45 10.08
C ARG A 89 13.56 -7.95 9.90
N ALA A 90 12.31 -7.46 9.82
CA ALA A 90 12.03 -6.04 9.71
C ALA A 90 12.51 -5.26 10.94
N ALA A 91 12.21 -5.77 12.14
CA ALA A 91 12.66 -5.18 13.40
C ALA A 91 14.18 -5.21 13.54
N ASP A 92 14.83 -6.35 13.23
CA ASP A 92 16.28 -6.51 13.30
C ASP A 92 17.02 -5.64 12.27
N ALA A 93 16.37 -5.33 11.12
CA ALA A 93 16.87 -4.37 10.14
C ALA A 93 16.71 -2.90 10.57
N GLY A 94 16.02 -2.62 11.68
CA GLY A 94 15.87 -1.28 12.25
C GLY A 94 14.66 -0.49 11.76
N LEU A 95 13.67 -1.12 11.13
CA LEU A 95 12.42 -0.45 10.78
C LEU A 95 11.57 -0.16 12.01
N SER A 96 11.01 1.05 12.07
CA SER A 96 10.07 1.47 13.11
C SER A 96 8.60 1.21 12.76
N ALA A 97 8.33 0.76 11.53
CA ALA A 97 6.97 0.46 11.06
C ALA A 97 6.96 -0.81 10.20
N VAL A 98 5.88 -1.58 10.31
CA VAL A 98 5.66 -2.78 9.50
C VAL A 98 4.23 -2.81 8.98
N ASP A 99 4.09 -3.21 7.72
CA ASP A 99 2.81 -3.41 7.07
C ASP A 99 2.54 -4.93 7.00
N LEU A 100 1.43 -5.35 7.61
CA LEU A 100 0.98 -6.73 7.62
C LEU A 100 -0.16 -6.89 6.61
N SER A 101 -0.34 -8.09 6.09
CA SER A 101 -1.39 -8.30 5.09
C SER A 101 -2.09 -9.63 5.28
N ILE A 102 -3.43 -9.61 5.25
CA ILE A 102 -4.29 -10.79 5.30
C ILE A 102 -5.36 -10.73 4.21
N ALA A 103 -5.84 -11.89 3.79
CA ALA A 103 -6.96 -11.99 2.85
C ALA A 103 -8.30 -11.79 3.57
N THR A 104 -9.29 -11.21 2.88
CA THR A 104 -10.70 -11.20 3.33
C THR A 104 -11.53 -12.27 2.62
N ASN A 105 -11.08 -12.72 1.45
CA ASN A 105 -11.74 -13.72 0.62
C ASN A 105 -11.04 -15.07 0.77
N GLU A 106 -11.80 -16.13 1.09
CA GLU A 106 -11.25 -17.48 1.34
C GLU A 106 -10.48 -18.03 0.13
N LYS A 107 -11.03 -17.83 -1.06
CA LYS A 107 -10.34 -18.29 -2.27
C LYS A 107 -9.06 -17.53 -2.53
N HIS A 108 -9.04 -16.22 -2.26
CA HIS A 108 -7.83 -15.43 -2.35
C HIS A 108 -6.78 -15.88 -1.32
N GLY A 109 -7.19 -16.13 -0.08
CA GLY A 109 -6.29 -16.63 0.96
C GLY A 109 -5.60 -17.94 0.55
N THR A 110 -6.38 -18.88 0.01
CA THR A 110 -5.86 -20.17 -0.48
C THR A 110 -4.94 -19.99 -1.69
N ASP A 111 -5.36 -19.21 -2.70
CA ASP A 111 -4.62 -19.04 -3.95
C ASP A 111 -3.29 -18.25 -3.73
N ASN A 112 -3.29 -17.27 -2.82
CA ASN A 112 -2.16 -16.36 -2.59
C ASN A 112 -1.20 -16.85 -1.51
N ALA A 113 -1.73 -17.33 -0.38
CA ALA A 113 -0.93 -17.67 0.80
C ALA A 113 -1.01 -19.15 1.19
N GLY A 114 -1.85 -19.93 0.53
CA GLY A 114 -2.06 -21.35 0.86
C GLY A 114 -2.76 -21.57 2.22
N MET A 115 -3.48 -20.56 2.73
CA MET A 115 -4.13 -20.62 4.04
C MET A 115 -5.56 -20.05 3.99
N SER A 116 -6.41 -20.49 4.92
CA SER A 116 -7.74 -19.91 5.11
C SER A 116 -7.64 -18.49 5.70
N VAL A 117 -8.74 -17.74 5.61
CA VAL A 117 -8.82 -16.42 6.25
C VAL A 117 -8.60 -16.53 7.76
N ASP A 118 -9.19 -17.51 8.41
CA ASP A 118 -9.05 -17.69 9.87
C ASP A 118 -7.59 -18.02 10.28
N GLN A 119 -6.88 -18.81 9.49
CA GLN A 119 -5.43 -19.05 9.70
C GLN A 119 -4.64 -17.76 9.53
N GLY A 120 -4.95 -16.96 8.50
CA GLY A 120 -4.35 -15.65 8.29
C GLY A 120 -4.58 -14.67 9.45
N VAL A 121 -5.79 -14.70 10.03
CA VAL A 121 -6.14 -13.89 11.20
C VAL A 121 -5.31 -14.27 12.44
N LEU A 122 -5.20 -15.58 12.74
CA LEU A 122 -4.38 -16.06 13.87
C LEU A 122 -2.90 -15.69 13.69
N GLN A 123 -2.41 -15.79 12.46
CA GLN A 123 -1.03 -15.37 12.14
C GLN A 123 -0.85 -13.86 12.30
N ALA A 124 -1.83 -13.04 11.86
CA ALA A 124 -1.79 -11.59 12.04
C ALA A 124 -1.73 -11.19 13.52
N GLU A 125 -2.50 -11.84 14.38
CA GLU A 125 -2.44 -11.59 15.84
C GLU A 125 -1.04 -11.83 16.41
N GLN A 126 -0.38 -12.91 16.01
CA GLN A 126 1.00 -13.20 16.42
C GLN A 126 1.99 -12.15 15.89
N MET A 127 1.84 -11.75 14.62
CA MET A 127 2.68 -10.72 14.00
C MET A 127 2.50 -9.35 14.68
N ILE A 128 1.26 -8.95 14.98
CA ILE A 128 0.95 -7.68 15.66
C ILE A 128 1.55 -7.70 17.07
N ALA A 129 1.36 -8.77 17.83
CA ALA A 129 1.92 -8.89 19.18
C ALA A 129 3.46 -8.76 19.16
N LEU A 130 4.13 -9.43 18.24
CA LEU A 130 5.57 -9.33 18.08
C LEU A 130 6.02 -7.91 17.67
N ALA A 131 5.39 -7.32 16.66
CA ALA A 131 5.74 -5.98 16.19
C ALA A 131 5.58 -4.93 17.31
N THR A 132 4.47 -5.01 18.06
CA THR A 132 4.22 -4.15 19.23
C THR A 132 5.28 -4.36 20.31
N ALA A 133 5.65 -5.60 20.63
CA ALA A 133 6.70 -5.91 21.59
C ALA A 133 8.08 -5.39 21.15
N ARG A 134 8.31 -5.24 19.85
CA ARG A 134 9.52 -4.65 19.24
C ARG A 134 9.42 -3.10 19.09
N GLY A 135 8.32 -2.47 19.55
CA GLY A 135 8.12 -1.02 19.46
C GLY A 135 7.83 -0.51 18.06
N MET A 136 7.35 -1.37 17.15
CA MET A 136 7.02 -1.00 15.77
C MET A 136 5.58 -0.51 15.66
N ASN A 137 5.35 0.49 14.81
CA ASN A 137 4.01 0.86 14.34
C ASN A 137 3.50 -0.18 13.35
N VAL A 138 2.22 -0.53 13.44
CA VAL A 138 1.64 -1.60 12.62
C VAL A 138 0.48 -1.08 11.78
N GLN A 139 0.59 -1.18 10.46
CA GLN A 139 -0.54 -1.10 9.55
C GLN A 139 -1.00 -2.53 9.21
N LEU A 140 -2.29 -2.82 9.39
CA LEU A 140 -2.88 -4.08 8.93
C LEU A 140 -3.68 -3.85 7.65
N ASN A 141 -3.24 -4.46 6.56
CA ASN A 141 -3.92 -4.43 5.26
C ASN A 141 -4.82 -5.67 5.10
N VAL A 142 -6.08 -5.44 4.77
CA VAL A 142 -7.04 -6.50 4.42
C VAL A 142 -7.29 -6.46 2.91
N GLN A 143 -6.89 -7.52 2.21
CA GLN A 143 -6.88 -7.61 0.76
C GLN A 143 -8.24 -8.03 0.19
N THR A 144 -8.50 -7.65 -1.07
CA THR A 144 -9.69 -8.09 -1.84
C THR A 144 -11.03 -7.71 -1.22
N VAL A 145 -11.10 -6.55 -0.55
CA VAL A 145 -12.30 -6.06 0.14
C VAL A 145 -13.50 -5.93 -0.79
N TRP A 146 -13.28 -5.54 -2.04
CA TRP A 146 -14.36 -5.33 -3.03
C TRP A 146 -14.57 -6.50 -3.99
N GLY A 147 -13.84 -7.59 -3.79
CA GLY A 147 -13.97 -8.82 -4.56
C GLY A 147 -12.64 -9.38 -5.06
N TYR A 148 -12.63 -10.67 -5.37
CA TYR A 148 -11.48 -11.39 -5.89
C TYR A 148 -11.69 -11.93 -7.30
N LYS A 149 -12.69 -12.80 -7.51
CA LYS A 149 -13.02 -13.35 -8.83
C LYS A 149 -14.09 -12.55 -9.55
N VAL A 150 -15.05 -12.04 -8.80
CA VAL A 150 -16.11 -11.17 -9.32
C VAL A 150 -16.32 -10.00 -8.33
N PRO A 151 -16.80 -8.83 -8.82
CA PRO A 151 -17.12 -7.72 -7.94
C PRO A 151 -18.09 -8.13 -6.82
N GLY A 152 -17.73 -7.84 -5.56
CA GLY A 152 -18.60 -8.08 -4.41
C GLY A 152 -18.65 -9.52 -3.89
N ASP A 153 -17.80 -10.43 -4.38
CA ASP A 153 -17.73 -11.81 -3.86
C ASP A 153 -17.04 -11.91 -2.49
N THR A 154 -16.55 -10.81 -1.95
CA THR A 154 -16.13 -10.69 -0.55
C THR A 154 -17.31 -10.16 0.28
N PRO A 155 -17.84 -10.93 1.24
CA PRO A 155 -18.94 -10.46 2.08
C PRO A 155 -18.53 -9.26 2.95
N LEU A 156 -19.33 -8.20 2.96
CA LEU A 156 -19.08 -7.03 3.82
C LEU A 156 -18.98 -7.40 5.30
N THR A 157 -19.79 -8.36 5.76
CA THR A 157 -19.74 -8.88 7.13
C THR A 157 -18.35 -9.38 7.52
N ARG A 158 -17.65 -10.05 6.61
CA ARG A 158 -16.26 -10.50 6.86
C ARG A 158 -15.32 -9.32 7.07
N VAL A 159 -15.45 -8.25 6.29
CA VAL A 159 -14.64 -7.03 6.45
C VAL A 159 -14.91 -6.37 7.80
N LEU A 160 -16.20 -6.30 8.20
CA LEU A 160 -16.60 -5.72 9.49
C LEU A 160 -16.12 -6.57 10.68
N ASP A 161 -16.19 -7.90 10.57
CA ASP A 161 -15.68 -8.81 11.60
C ASP A 161 -14.18 -8.63 11.82
N LEU A 162 -13.39 -8.50 10.73
CA LEU A 162 -11.96 -8.22 10.81
C LEU A 162 -11.69 -6.84 11.42
N ALA A 163 -12.37 -5.79 10.95
CA ALA A 163 -12.21 -4.45 11.48
C ALA A 163 -12.53 -4.38 12.98
N LYS A 164 -13.59 -5.03 13.42
CA LYS A 164 -13.97 -5.15 14.84
C LYS A 164 -12.94 -5.94 15.64
N ARG A 165 -12.45 -7.07 15.10
CA ARG A 165 -11.48 -7.94 15.78
C ARG A 165 -10.16 -7.21 16.07
N PHE A 166 -9.71 -6.38 15.13
CA PHE A 166 -8.45 -5.66 15.23
C PHE A 166 -8.59 -4.22 15.76
N SER A 167 -9.79 -3.79 16.17
CA SER A 167 -10.04 -2.41 16.62
C SER A 167 -9.26 -1.99 17.88
N ASN A 168 -8.92 -2.94 18.76
CA ASN A 168 -8.33 -2.65 20.08
C ASN A 168 -6.95 -3.30 20.30
N VAL A 169 -6.23 -3.61 19.21
CA VAL A 169 -4.91 -4.26 19.31
C VAL A 169 -3.73 -3.30 19.12
N GLY A 170 -4.00 -1.99 19.07
CA GLY A 170 -2.96 -0.97 18.98
C GLY A 170 -2.41 -0.75 17.56
N LEU A 171 -3.21 -0.98 16.53
CA LEU A 171 -2.83 -0.65 15.15
C LEU A 171 -2.65 0.87 14.97
N GLU A 172 -1.63 1.27 14.21
CA GLU A 172 -1.48 2.63 13.69
C GLU A 172 -2.56 2.95 12.65
N SER A 173 -2.88 1.96 11.80
CA SER A 173 -3.91 2.10 10.77
C SER A 173 -4.43 0.73 10.30
N PHE A 174 -5.65 0.77 9.75
CA PHE A 174 -6.32 -0.38 9.12
C PHE A 174 -6.53 -0.07 7.64
N SER A 175 -5.87 -0.81 6.76
CA SER A 175 -5.89 -0.56 5.32
C SER A 175 -6.89 -1.50 4.62
N LEU A 176 -7.79 -0.90 3.83
CA LEU A 176 -8.76 -1.58 2.98
C LEU A 176 -8.23 -1.62 1.56
N ALA A 177 -7.93 -2.83 1.02
CA ALA A 177 -7.33 -2.94 -0.29
C ALA A 177 -8.31 -3.44 -1.37
N ASP A 178 -8.39 -2.67 -2.45
CA ASP A 178 -8.97 -3.06 -3.73
C ASP A 178 -7.90 -3.73 -4.62
N SER A 179 -7.34 -4.84 -4.14
CA SER A 179 -6.22 -5.54 -4.79
C SER A 179 -6.51 -5.99 -6.24
N THR A 180 -7.77 -6.00 -6.63
CA THR A 180 -8.23 -6.43 -7.94
C THR A 180 -8.80 -5.29 -8.79
N GLY A 181 -8.89 -4.07 -8.26
CA GLY A 181 -9.48 -2.92 -8.93
C GLY A 181 -10.97 -3.09 -9.25
N MET A 182 -11.72 -3.78 -8.40
CA MET A 182 -13.16 -4.06 -8.59
C MET A 182 -14.08 -3.06 -7.88
N ALA A 183 -13.52 -2.17 -7.06
CA ALA A 183 -14.28 -1.14 -6.39
C ALA A 183 -14.85 -0.11 -7.39
N ASN A 184 -15.97 0.48 -7.01
CA ASN A 184 -16.54 1.67 -7.64
C ASN A 184 -16.91 2.68 -6.54
N PRO A 185 -17.16 3.97 -6.88
CA PRO A 185 -17.41 5.03 -5.90
C PRO A 185 -18.49 4.69 -4.87
N LEU A 186 -19.62 4.12 -5.27
CA LEU A 186 -20.69 3.75 -4.35
C LEU A 186 -20.28 2.62 -3.39
N SER A 187 -19.52 1.65 -3.89
CA SER A 187 -19.03 0.54 -3.06
C SER A 187 -17.95 1.00 -2.08
N ILE A 188 -17.12 1.99 -2.46
CA ILE A 188 -16.15 2.65 -1.56
C ILE A 188 -16.90 3.30 -0.39
N GLN A 189 -17.85 4.19 -0.67
CA GLN A 189 -18.63 4.89 0.36
C GLN A 189 -19.30 3.88 1.30
N ARG A 190 -20.03 2.89 0.74
CA ARG A 190 -20.72 1.88 1.52
C ARG A 190 -19.79 1.10 2.48
N VAL A 191 -18.62 0.68 2.02
CA VAL A 191 -17.68 -0.10 2.85
C VAL A 191 -17.03 0.80 3.91
N VAL A 192 -16.55 1.98 3.53
CA VAL A 192 -15.90 2.91 4.46
C VAL A 192 -16.87 3.35 5.58
N GLU A 193 -18.09 3.73 5.22
CA GLU A 193 -19.11 4.13 6.20
C GLU A 193 -19.42 2.96 7.16
N ALA A 194 -19.61 1.74 6.65
CA ALA A 194 -19.86 0.58 7.47
C ALA A 194 -18.68 0.25 8.41
N VAL A 195 -17.45 0.30 7.93
CA VAL A 195 -16.25 0.02 8.76
C VAL A 195 -16.10 1.05 9.87
N LYS A 196 -16.36 2.32 9.61
CA LYS A 196 -16.34 3.40 10.61
C LYS A 196 -17.37 3.21 11.75
N THR A 197 -18.38 2.37 11.57
CA THR A 197 -19.33 2.05 12.67
C THR A 197 -18.78 1.04 13.68
N VAL A 198 -17.71 0.33 13.36
CA VAL A 198 -17.18 -0.77 14.18
C VAL A 198 -15.75 -0.58 14.65
N THR A 199 -15.05 0.44 14.15
CA THR A 199 -13.67 0.76 14.57
C THR A 199 -13.36 2.25 14.43
N ASP A 200 -12.58 2.80 15.38
CA ASP A 200 -12.02 4.15 15.34
C ASP A 200 -10.56 4.15 14.83
N VAL A 201 -10.00 2.99 14.48
CA VAL A 201 -8.65 2.88 13.92
C VAL A 201 -8.60 3.68 12.62
N PRO A 202 -7.59 4.56 12.40
CA PRO A 202 -7.45 5.32 11.18
C PRO A 202 -7.46 4.43 9.94
N LEU A 203 -8.32 4.76 8.96
CA LEU A 203 -8.41 3.99 7.72
C LEU A 203 -7.43 4.48 6.68
N VAL A 204 -6.80 3.53 6.00
CA VAL A 204 -6.02 3.74 4.77
C VAL A 204 -6.77 3.04 3.62
N LEU A 205 -6.76 3.62 2.43
CA LEU A 205 -7.24 2.92 1.24
C LEU A 205 -6.09 2.65 0.29
N HIS A 206 -5.97 1.37 -0.09
CA HIS A 206 -5.03 0.88 -1.08
C HIS A 206 -5.83 0.52 -2.33
N LEU A 207 -5.77 1.38 -3.36
CA LEU A 207 -6.65 1.29 -4.51
C LEU A 207 -5.86 1.00 -5.79
N HIS A 208 -6.37 0.04 -6.58
CA HIS A 208 -5.85 -0.25 -7.91
C HIS A 208 -6.65 0.47 -9.00
N ASP A 209 -5.95 0.91 -10.03
CA ASP A 209 -6.53 1.58 -11.21
C ASP A 209 -6.75 0.64 -12.41
N THR A 210 -6.75 -0.66 -12.18
CA THR A 210 -6.86 -1.70 -13.21
C THR A 210 -8.05 -1.49 -14.17
N ARG A 211 -9.12 -0.85 -13.71
CA ARG A 211 -10.32 -0.55 -14.51
C ARG A 211 -10.55 0.94 -14.74
N GLY A 212 -9.55 1.79 -14.46
CA GLY A 212 -9.64 3.24 -14.65
C GLY A 212 -10.58 3.93 -13.65
N LEU A 213 -10.89 3.31 -12.53
CA LEU A 213 -11.75 3.87 -11.48
C LEU A 213 -10.98 4.36 -10.25
N GLY A 214 -9.67 4.21 -10.22
CA GLY A 214 -8.85 4.54 -9.05
C GLY A 214 -9.04 5.97 -8.58
N ILE A 215 -8.93 6.94 -9.46
CA ILE A 215 -9.13 8.39 -9.13
C ILE A 215 -10.56 8.67 -8.68
N ALA A 216 -11.57 8.08 -9.32
CA ALA A 216 -12.97 8.25 -8.90
C ALA A 216 -13.21 7.65 -7.50
N ASN A 217 -12.57 6.53 -7.20
CA ASN A 217 -12.63 5.88 -5.89
C ASN A 217 -11.91 6.72 -4.80
N ILE A 218 -10.79 7.38 -5.11
CA ILE A 218 -10.15 8.37 -4.21
C ILE A 218 -11.14 9.48 -3.84
N VAL A 219 -11.83 10.08 -4.84
CA VAL A 219 -12.81 11.14 -4.58
C VAL A 219 -13.92 10.65 -3.65
N ALA A 220 -14.50 9.47 -3.92
CA ALA A 220 -15.54 8.87 -3.07
C ALA A 220 -15.06 8.59 -1.63
N ALA A 221 -13.81 8.18 -1.47
CA ALA A 221 -13.19 7.96 -0.17
C ALA A 221 -12.99 9.29 0.59
N LEU A 222 -12.55 10.35 -0.08
CA LEU A 222 -12.44 11.69 0.50
C LEU A 222 -13.81 12.21 0.98
N GLU A 223 -14.87 11.99 0.21
CA GLU A 223 -16.26 12.32 0.60
C GLU A 223 -16.71 11.57 1.85
N SER A 224 -16.22 10.33 2.03
CA SER A 224 -16.46 9.54 3.23
C SER A 224 -15.48 9.88 4.37
N GLY A 225 -14.65 10.93 4.23
CA GLY A 225 -13.72 11.43 5.24
C GLY A 225 -12.50 10.54 5.46
N VAL A 226 -12.08 9.75 4.47
CA VAL A 226 -10.77 9.09 4.46
C VAL A 226 -9.73 10.11 4.01
N ASN A 227 -8.58 10.14 4.69
CA ASN A 227 -7.50 11.07 4.40
C ASN A 227 -6.12 10.42 4.33
N ARG A 228 -6.06 9.08 4.19
CA ARG A 228 -4.82 8.32 4.04
C ARG A 228 -4.95 7.33 2.89
N PHE A 229 -3.97 7.32 1.98
CA PHE A 229 -3.97 6.45 0.80
C PHE A 229 -2.60 5.87 0.54
N ASP A 230 -2.57 4.59 0.14
CA ASP A 230 -1.41 3.99 -0.48
C ASP A 230 -1.45 4.32 -1.99
N THR A 231 -0.33 4.80 -2.52
CA THR A 231 -0.16 5.16 -3.93
C THR A 231 1.20 4.68 -4.43
N SER A 232 1.37 4.55 -5.72
CA SER A 232 2.63 4.06 -6.30
C SER A 232 3.12 4.99 -7.39
N LEU A 233 4.37 5.38 -7.34
CA LEU A 233 5.01 6.20 -8.38
C LEU A 233 4.74 5.60 -9.77
N GLY A 234 4.34 6.45 -10.73
CA GLY A 234 3.98 6.05 -12.08
C GLY A 234 2.83 5.03 -12.19
N GLY A 235 2.13 4.70 -11.08
CA GLY A 235 1.12 3.66 -11.05
C GLY A 235 1.69 2.25 -11.17
N LEU A 236 2.92 2.03 -10.69
CA LEU A 236 3.57 0.73 -10.65
C LEU A 236 2.83 -0.25 -9.75
N GLY A 237 3.04 -1.53 -10.02
CA GLY A 237 2.42 -2.64 -9.34
C GLY A 237 1.61 -3.49 -10.28
N GLY A 238 0.89 -4.45 -9.73
CA GLY A 238 0.10 -5.38 -10.52
C GLY A 238 -0.74 -6.28 -9.63
N CYS A 239 -1.43 -7.18 -10.27
CA CYS A 239 -2.09 -8.27 -9.60
C CYS A 239 -1.75 -9.56 -10.36
N PRO A 240 -1.05 -10.52 -9.76
CA PRO A 240 -0.65 -11.75 -10.45
C PRO A 240 -1.86 -12.58 -10.90
N PHE A 241 -3.04 -12.29 -10.34
CA PHE A 241 -4.29 -13.00 -10.63
C PHE A 241 -5.13 -12.33 -11.74
N ILE A 242 -4.72 -11.14 -12.23
CA ILE A 242 -5.44 -10.41 -13.27
C ILE A 242 -4.46 -10.07 -14.41
N PRO A 243 -4.53 -10.79 -15.53
CA PRO A 243 -3.71 -10.47 -16.71
C PRO A 243 -3.95 -9.02 -17.16
N GLY A 244 -2.88 -8.25 -17.36
CA GLY A 244 -2.96 -6.87 -17.81
C GLY A 244 -3.39 -5.85 -16.74
N ALA A 245 -3.39 -6.24 -15.45
CA ALA A 245 -3.62 -5.29 -14.36
C ALA A 245 -2.57 -4.17 -14.40
N THR A 246 -3.03 -2.92 -14.42
CA THR A 246 -2.15 -1.74 -14.48
C THR A 246 -1.51 -1.42 -13.14
N GLY A 247 -2.03 -1.93 -12.03
CA GLY A 247 -1.48 -1.73 -10.69
C GLY A 247 -2.18 -0.65 -9.88
N ASN A 248 -1.42 -0.04 -8.99
CA ASN A 248 -1.88 0.97 -8.06
C ASN A 248 -2.30 2.28 -8.76
N VAL A 249 -3.08 3.11 -8.08
CA VAL A 249 -3.22 4.51 -8.47
C VAL A 249 -1.86 5.21 -8.41
N ALA A 250 -1.57 6.03 -9.43
CA ALA A 250 -0.29 6.72 -9.50
C ALA A 250 -0.22 7.85 -8.47
N THR A 251 0.90 7.94 -7.75
CA THR A 251 1.13 8.99 -6.74
C THR A 251 1.00 10.37 -7.37
N GLU A 252 1.59 10.59 -8.52
CA GLU A 252 1.57 11.88 -9.23
C GLU A 252 0.17 12.29 -9.67
N ASP A 253 -0.64 11.33 -10.11
CA ASP A 253 -2.02 11.58 -10.53
C ASP A 253 -2.88 11.95 -9.32
N VAL A 254 -2.66 11.29 -8.16
CA VAL A 254 -3.36 11.59 -6.91
C VAL A 254 -2.93 12.94 -6.34
N VAL A 255 -1.63 13.26 -6.33
CA VAL A 255 -1.13 14.57 -5.88
C VAL A 255 -1.75 15.67 -6.74
N TYR A 256 -1.76 15.51 -8.06
CA TYR A 256 -2.40 16.48 -8.96
C TYR A 256 -3.89 16.68 -8.67
N LEU A 257 -4.63 15.57 -8.44
CA LEU A 257 -6.03 15.63 -8.04
C LEU A 257 -6.21 16.44 -6.74
N LEU A 258 -5.44 16.10 -5.70
CA LEU A 258 -5.58 16.73 -4.38
C LEU A 258 -5.25 18.22 -4.44
N ASP A 259 -4.17 18.60 -5.13
CA ASP A 259 -3.80 20.00 -5.34
C ASP A 259 -4.90 20.77 -6.09
N SER A 260 -5.50 20.16 -7.12
CA SER A 260 -6.62 20.77 -7.88
C SER A 260 -7.88 20.99 -7.05
N LEU A 261 -8.06 20.20 -5.98
CA LEU A 261 -9.13 20.32 -5.00
C LEU A 261 -8.80 21.26 -3.82
N GLY A 262 -7.55 21.80 -3.78
CA GLY A 262 -7.07 22.63 -2.68
C GLY A 262 -6.76 21.85 -1.40
N ILE A 263 -6.50 20.54 -1.51
CA ILE A 263 -6.16 19.63 -0.40
C ILE A 263 -4.63 19.53 -0.32
N ARG A 264 -4.10 19.75 0.88
CA ARG A 264 -2.65 19.74 1.09
C ARG A 264 -2.12 18.31 1.24
N THR A 265 -1.00 18.02 0.55
CA THR A 265 -0.22 16.79 0.75
C THR A 265 1.19 17.07 1.28
N GLY A 266 1.72 18.28 1.01
CA GLY A 266 3.12 18.63 1.25
C GLY A 266 4.11 17.99 0.28
N ILE A 267 3.62 17.29 -0.74
CA ILE A 267 4.45 16.53 -1.70
C ILE A 267 4.75 17.39 -2.92
N LYS A 268 6.02 17.41 -3.33
CA LYS A 268 6.48 18.06 -4.57
C LYS A 268 6.33 17.09 -5.74
N ASN A 269 5.26 17.28 -6.51
CA ASN A 269 4.88 16.34 -7.57
C ASN A 269 5.98 16.15 -8.63
N GLU A 270 6.69 17.22 -9.00
CA GLU A 270 7.77 17.18 -9.98
C GLU A 270 8.91 16.25 -9.56
N ASN A 271 9.18 16.16 -8.25
CA ASN A 271 10.23 15.29 -7.72
C ASN A 271 9.82 13.80 -7.82
N VAL A 272 8.55 13.47 -7.53
CA VAL A 272 8.02 12.10 -7.71
C VAL A 272 8.03 11.75 -9.19
N ALA A 273 7.50 12.63 -10.04
CA ALA A 273 7.48 12.45 -11.49
C ALA A 273 8.87 12.23 -12.09
N GLY A 274 9.88 12.94 -11.55
CA GLY A 274 11.28 12.75 -11.96
C GLY A 274 11.78 11.34 -11.68
N VAL A 275 11.44 10.76 -10.53
CA VAL A 275 11.78 9.37 -10.21
C VAL A 275 11.02 8.41 -11.12
N SER A 276 9.74 8.66 -11.37
CA SER A 276 8.91 7.82 -12.24
C SER A 276 9.42 7.79 -13.69
N ARG A 277 9.93 8.92 -14.21
CA ARG A 277 10.60 8.96 -15.54
C ARG A 277 11.83 8.07 -15.57
N ASP A 278 12.69 8.15 -14.55
CA ASP A 278 13.91 7.32 -14.49
C ASP A 278 13.55 5.82 -14.39
N VAL A 279 12.50 5.49 -13.63
CA VAL A 279 11.98 4.12 -13.55
C VAL A 279 11.44 3.66 -14.91
N SER A 280 10.67 4.50 -15.61
CA SER A 280 10.18 4.24 -16.97
C SER A 280 11.33 3.95 -17.94
N ASP A 281 12.36 4.78 -17.92
CA ASP A 281 13.55 4.64 -18.75
C ASP A 281 14.33 3.37 -18.40
N PHE A 282 14.53 3.09 -17.12
CA PHE A 282 15.18 1.88 -16.65
C PHE A 282 14.45 0.61 -17.09
N LEU A 283 13.12 0.61 -16.97
CA LEU A 283 12.29 -0.53 -17.37
C LEU A 283 12.13 -0.64 -18.89
N GLY A 284 12.36 0.45 -19.64
CA GLY A 284 12.20 0.51 -21.09
C GLY A 284 10.73 0.45 -21.53
N ARG A 285 9.80 0.93 -20.69
CA ARG A 285 8.37 0.97 -20.99
C ARG A 285 7.69 2.17 -20.34
N ASN A 286 6.57 2.61 -20.92
CA ASN A 286 5.72 3.60 -20.28
C ASN A 286 5.05 3.02 -19.03
N LEU A 287 4.87 3.87 -18.02
CA LEU A 287 4.13 3.57 -16.82
C LEU A 287 2.63 3.88 -17.03
N SER A 288 1.77 3.39 -16.14
CA SER A 288 0.31 3.55 -16.27
C SER A 288 -0.20 4.92 -15.79
N GLY A 289 0.54 5.60 -14.89
CA GLY A 289 0.26 6.95 -14.46
C GLY A 289 0.32 7.95 -15.62
N LYS A 290 -0.28 9.11 -15.47
CA LYS A 290 -0.38 10.13 -16.51
C LYS A 290 0.52 11.33 -16.21
N MET A 291 0.47 11.81 -14.96
CA MET A 291 1.13 13.06 -14.59
C MET A 291 2.66 12.99 -14.63
N TYR A 292 3.28 11.80 -14.47
CA TYR A 292 4.74 11.69 -14.52
C TYR A 292 5.36 12.17 -15.85
N SER A 293 4.57 12.14 -16.93
CA SER A 293 5.00 12.61 -18.25
C SER A 293 4.61 14.06 -18.56
N LEU A 294 3.82 14.70 -17.69
CA LEU A 294 3.23 16.03 -17.91
C LEU A 294 3.82 17.12 -17.00
N VAL A 295 4.47 16.75 -15.89
CA VAL A 295 5.07 17.65 -14.90
C VAL A 295 6.58 17.60 -14.87
#